data_f101b8816d607acc2113990324ce3abe
#
_entry.id   f101b8816d607acc2113990324ce3abe
#
_cell.length_a   1.000
_cell.length_b   1.000
_cell.length_c   1.000
_cell.angle_alpha   90.00
_cell.angle_beta   90.00
_cell.angle_gamma   90.00
#
_symmetry.space_group_name_H-M   'P 1'
#
loop_
_entity.id
_entity.type
_entity.pdbx_description
1 polymer ?
#
loop_
_entity_poly.entity_id
_entity_poly.type
_entity_poly.pdbx_seq_one_letter_code
_entity_poly.pdbx_strand_id
1 'polypeptide(L)'
;LAGRSSEAEVIAALAGRLLADRVCPLCQRQGAVCRGSANGLRRFYCAGCGKTFNALTGTPLANLHYKGRWFDFARSLSEGESVRKSAARCDVAVSTAFRWRHRFLRAIKTDTAPLGGIVEADEAYVLESRKGSRAWKNAAAGQPDAEEPERKPRKRGGKATRRGLSSEQVPILVAADRTGATVSAILP
;
A
#
# COMPACT_ATOMS: atom_id res chain seq x y z
N LEU A 1 -5.34 -13.53 -25.89
CA LEU A 1 -6.30 -12.63 -25.22
C LEU A 1 -6.64 -13.25 -23.86
N ALA A 2 -5.83 -12.97 -22.82
CA ALA A 2 -6.18 -13.31 -21.46
C ALA A 2 -7.43 -12.49 -21.08
N GLY A 3 -8.52 -13.19 -20.75
CA GLY A 3 -9.79 -12.58 -20.43
C GLY A 3 -9.64 -11.54 -19.32
N ARG A 4 -10.09 -10.32 -19.57
CA ARG A 4 -10.23 -9.31 -18.51
C ARG A 4 -11.19 -9.88 -17.48
N SER A 5 -10.74 -9.96 -16.23
CA SER A 5 -11.63 -10.33 -15.13
C SER A 5 -12.79 -9.34 -15.10
N SER A 6 -14.00 -9.85 -15.06
CA SER A 6 -15.18 -8.98 -15.05
C SER A 6 -15.26 -8.23 -13.71
N GLU A 7 -15.83 -7.03 -13.70
CA GLU A 7 -16.07 -6.30 -12.44
C GLU A 7 -16.93 -7.14 -11.49
N ALA A 8 -17.82 -7.98 -12.03
CA ALA A 8 -18.65 -8.91 -11.29
C ALA A 8 -17.84 -9.95 -10.50
N GLU A 9 -16.76 -10.50 -11.08
CA GLU A 9 -15.88 -11.45 -10.39
C GLU A 9 -15.16 -10.81 -9.21
N VAL A 10 -14.67 -9.57 -9.39
CA VAL A 10 -14.05 -8.80 -8.27
C VAL A 10 -15.06 -8.53 -7.17
N ILE A 11 -16.29 -8.13 -7.54
CA ILE A 11 -17.38 -7.87 -6.60
C ILE A 11 -17.77 -9.15 -5.86
N ALA A 12 -17.85 -10.29 -6.54
CA ALA A 12 -18.18 -11.58 -5.93
C ALA A 12 -17.10 -12.02 -4.93
N ALA A 13 -15.82 -11.89 -5.27
CA ALA A 13 -14.70 -12.19 -4.38
C ALA A 13 -14.71 -11.30 -3.12
N LEU A 14 -15.05 -10.01 -3.27
CA LEU A 14 -15.15 -9.07 -2.16
C LEU A 14 -16.42 -9.29 -1.32
N ALA A 15 -17.52 -9.72 -1.93
CA ALA A 15 -18.79 -9.95 -1.23
C ALA A 15 -18.69 -11.09 -0.20
N GLY A 16 -17.92 -12.15 -0.51
CA GLY A 16 -17.68 -13.27 0.42
C GLY A 16 -17.02 -12.86 1.73
N ARG A 17 -16.30 -11.76 1.75
CA ARG A 17 -15.51 -11.31 2.89
C ARG A 17 -16.33 -10.72 4.06
N LEU A 18 -17.57 -10.29 3.86
CA LEU A 18 -18.40 -9.64 4.90
C LEU A 18 -19.66 -10.42 5.27
N LEU A 19 -19.94 -11.52 4.59
CA LEU A 19 -21.22 -12.22 4.76
C LEU A 19 -21.34 -13.02 6.05
N ALA A 20 -20.22 -13.47 6.65
CA ALA A 20 -20.26 -14.36 7.80
C ALA A 20 -20.71 -13.63 9.09
N ASP A 21 -20.11 -12.49 9.44
CA ASP A 21 -20.29 -11.93 10.80
C ASP A 21 -20.89 -10.53 10.87
N ARG A 22 -21.09 -9.84 9.76
CA ARG A 22 -21.63 -8.46 9.69
C ARG A 22 -21.03 -7.51 10.75
N VAL A 23 -19.72 -7.66 10.99
CA VAL A 23 -18.97 -6.84 11.94
C VAL A 23 -18.66 -5.48 11.33
N CYS A 24 -18.96 -4.41 12.05
CA CYS A 24 -18.63 -3.07 11.62
C CYS A 24 -17.12 -2.83 11.71
N PRO A 25 -16.42 -2.48 10.61
CA PRO A 25 -14.97 -2.25 10.63
C PRO A 25 -14.56 -0.98 11.39
N LEU A 26 -15.52 -0.11 11.74
CA LEU A 26 -15.26 1.16 12.42
C LEU A 26 -15.38 1.09 13.94
N CYS A 27 -16.30 0.27 14.47
CA CYS A 27 -16.54 0.14 15.90
C CYS A 27 -16.59 -1.30 16.41
N GLN A 28 -16.30 -2.28 15.55
CA GLN A 28 -16.24 -3.72 15.84
C GLN A 28 -17.57 -4.34 16.35
N ARG A 29 -18.69 -3.63 16.28
CA ARG A 29 -19.99 -4.16 16.69
C ARG A 29 -20.53 -5.12 15.63
N GLN A 30 -21.08 -6.22 16.07
CA GLN A 30 -21.76 -7.22 15.23
C GLN A 30 -23.21 -6.80 14.91
N GLY A 31 -23.84 -7.49 13.95
CA GLY A 31 -25.26 -7.32 13.65
C GLY A 31 -25.60 -6.10 12.79
N ALA A 32 -24.68 -5.64 11.93
CA ALA A 32 -25.00 -4.56 11.00
C ALA A 32 -26.10 -4.97 10.01
N VAL A 33 -27.00 -4.03 9.71
CA VAL A 33 -28.16 -4.25 8.85
C VAL A 33 -27.82 -3.90 7.40
N CYS A 34 -28.20 -4.77 6.46
CA CYS A 34 -28.01 -4.47 5.04
C CYS A 34 -28.96 -3.35 4.60
N ARG A 35 -28.42 -2.29 3.99
CA ARG A 35 -29.16 -1.16 3.41
C ARG A 35 -28.84 -1.00 1.93
N GLY A 36 -29.27 -1.99 1.13
CA GLY A 36 -29.11 -1.98 -0.33
C GLY A 36 -27.66 -2.16 -0.80
N SER A 37 -27.36 -1.62 -1.96
CA SER A 37 -26.04 -1.70 -2.60
C SER A 37 -25.62 -0.35 -3.17
N ALA A 38 -24.31 -0.14 -3.29
CA ALA A 38 -23.72 1.01 -3.95
C ALA A 38 -22.46 0.57 -4.70
N ASN A 39 -22.35 0.98 -5.98
CA ASN A 39 -21.21 0.63 -6.85
C ASN A 39 -20.94 -0.88 -6.90
N GLY A 40 -22.00 -1.70 -6.99
CA GLY A 40 -21.94 -3.16 -7.05
C GLY A 40 -21.68 -3.86 -5.72
N LEU A 41 -21.38 -3.16 -4.64
CA LEU A 41 -21.10 -3.73 -3.32
C LEU A 41 -22.30 -3.56 -2.38
N ARG A 42 -22.60 -4.59 -1.57
CA ARG A 42 -23.59 -4.48 -0.50
C ARG A 42 -23.16 -3.43 0.51
N ARG A 43 -24.10 -2.60 0.92
CA ARG A 43 -23.92 -1.55 1.92
C ARG A 43 -24.61 -1.95 3.22
N PHE A 44 -23.89 -1.83 4.31
CA PHE A 44 -24.36 -2.14 5.65
C PHE A 44 -24.44 -0.87 6.50
N TYR A 45 -25.38 -0.84 7.42
CA TYR A 45 -25.53 0.21 8.41
C TYR A 45 -25.26 -0.35 9.79
N CYS A 46 -24.42 0.31 10.57
CA CYS A 46 -24.14 -0.03 11.96
C CYS A 46 -24.94 0.88 12.91
N ALA A 47 -25.87 0.30 13.67
CA ALA A 47 -26.62 1.05 14.68
C ALA A 47 -25.72 1.57 15.83
N GLY A 48 -24.57 0.91 16.08
CA GLY A 48 -23.68 1.30 17.15
C GLY A 48 -22.93 2.61 16.91
N CYS A 49 -22.46 2.87 15.67
CA CYS A 49 -21.74 4.10 15.34
C CYS A 49 -22.47 5.00 14.32
N GLY A 50 -23.68 4.62 13.88
CA GLY A 50 -24.47 5.38 12.93
C GLY A 50 -23.90 5.48 11.51
N LYS A 51 -22.83 4.72 11.20
CA LYS A 51 -22.12 4.81 9.91
C LYS A 51 -22.49 3.67 8.97
N THR A 52 -22.40 3.94 7.68
CA THR A 52 -22.54 2.92 6.65
C THR A 52 -21.17 2.45 6.19
N PHE A 53 -21.07 1.18 5.82
CA PHE A 53 -19.84 0.56 5.35
C PHE A 53 -20.12 -0.51 4.28
N ASN A 54 -19.10 -0.93 3.58
CA ASN A 54 -19.11 -2.03 2.61
C ASN A 54 -17.82 -2.87 2.73
N ALA A 55 -17.65 -3.88 1.89
CA ALA A 55 -16.51 -4.79 1.91
C ALA A 55 -15.13 -4.11 1.79
N LEU A 56 -15.06 -2.92 1.24
CA LEU A 56 -13.81 -2.17 1.07
C LEU A 56 -13.55 -1.16 2.18
N THR A 57 -14.53 -0.90 3.05
CA THR A 57 -14.38 0.09 4.12
C THR A 57 -13.26 -0.32 5.08
N GLY A 58 -12.36 0.61 5.40
CA GLY A 58 -11.18 0.36 6.22
C GLY A 58 -10.03 -0.32 5.50
N THR A 59 -10.19 -0.70 4.23
CA THR A 59 -9.11 -1.28 3.44
C THR A 59 -8.38 -0.23 2.60
N PRO A 60 -7.12 -0.46 2.21
CA PRO A 60 -6.41 0.42 1.28
C PRO A 60 -7.08 0.57 -0.09
N LEU A 61 -7.96 -0.35 -0.47
CA LEU A 61 -8.69 -0.32 -1.75
C LEU A 61 -10.02 0.46 -1.67
N ALA A 62 -10.37 1.01 -0.50
CA ALA A 62 -11.56 1.84 -0.36
C ALA A 62 -11.51 3.05 -1.31
N ASN A 63 -12.68 3.39 -1.87
CA ASN A 63 -12.85 4.53 -2.80
C ASN A 63 -12.03 4.45 -4.10
N LEU A 64 -11.53 3.30 -4.50
CA LEU A 64 -10.93 3.09 -5.81
C LEU A 64 -12.00 2.73 -6.84
N HIS A 65 -11.86 3.31 -8.04
CA HIS A 65 -12.73 3.03 -9.21
C HIS A 65 -12.15 1.91 -10.09
N TYR A 66 -12.90 1.52 -11.13
CA TYR A 66 -12.51 0.54 -12.16
C TYR A 66 -12.13 -0.83 -11.59
N LYS A 67 -12.98 -1.40 -10.71
CA LYS A 67 -12.75 -2.69 -10.04
C LYS A 67 -12.44 -3.84 -11.00
N GLY A 68 -13.08 -3.89 -12.16
CA GLY A 68 -12.83 -4.89 -13.19
C GLY A 68 -11.41 -4.92 -13.76
N ARG A 69 -10.58 -3.91 -13.44
CA ARG A 69 -9.18 -3.81 -13.89
C ARG A 69 -8.18 -4.16 -12.76
N TRP A 70 -8.68 -4.47 -11.57
CA TRP A 70 -7.80 -4.67 -10.41
C TRP A 70 -6.99 -5.95 -10.47
N PHE A 71 -7.54 -7.04 -11.03
CA PHE A 71 -6.78 -8.28 -11.20
C PHE A 71 -5.66 -8.13 -12.22
N ASP A 72 -5.92 -7.45 -13.34
CA ASP A 72 -4.87 -7.14 -14.32
C ASP A 72 -3.77 -6.27 -13.72
N PHE A 73 -4.16 -5.30 -12.88
CA PHE A 73 -3.21 -4.46 -12.17
C PHE A 73 -2.41 -5.24 -11.13
N ALA A 74 -3.05 -6.12 -10.35
CA ALA A 74 -2.36 -6.98 -9.39
C ALA A 74 -1.36 -7.92 -10.09
N ARG A 75 -1.75 -8.49 -11.25
CA ARG A 75 -0.86 -9.29 -12.09
C ARG A 75 0.34 -8.46 -12.58
N SER A 76 0.12 -7.24 -13.04
CA SER A 76 1.22 -6.37 -13.48
C SER A 76 2.19 -6.02 -12.35
N LEU A 77 1.71 -5.94 -11.12
CA LEU A 77 2.55 -5.77 -9.94
C LEU A 77 3.40 -7.00 -9.65
N SER A 78 2.84 -8.21 -9.72
CA SER A 78 3.57 -9.47 -9.50
C SER A 78 4.62 -9.73 -10.60
N GLU A 79 4.36 -9.26 -11.82
CA GLU A 79 5.29 -9.32 -12.94
C GLU A 79 6.36 -8.21 -12.89
N GLY A 80 6.35 -7.34 -11.88
CA GLY A 80 7.33 -6.26 -11.72
C GLY A 80 7.25 -5.14 -12.75
N GLU A 81 6.10 -4.98 -13.42
CA GLU A 81 5.94 -3.98 -14.48
C GLU A 81 6.09 -2.54 -13.96
N SER A 82 6.61 -1.66 -14.82
CA SER A 82 6.68 -0.22 -14.50
C SER A 82 5.27 0.40 -14.45
N VAL A 83 5.13 1.51 -13.71
CA VAL A 83 3.84 2.23 -13.60
C VAL A 83 3.22 2.57 -14.96
N ARG A 84 4.05 2.97 -15.94
CA ARG A 84 3.58 3.31 -17.29
C ARG A 84 3.05 2.07 -18.03
N LYS A 85 3.74 0.95 -17.91
CA LYS A 85 3.34 -0.32 -18.52
C LYS A 85 2.06 -0.86 -17.90
N SER A 86 1.96 -0.84 -16.55
CA SER A 86 0.74 -1.18 -15.83
C SER A 86 -0.44 -0.29 -16.22
N ALA A 87 -0.21 1.02 -16.41
CA ALA A 87 -1.23 1.96 -16.84
C ALA A 87 -1.78 1.62 -18.22
N ALA A 88 -0.90 1.34 -19.19
CA ALA A 88 -1.28 0.95 -20.54
C ALA A 88 -2.02 -0.40 -20.55
N ARG A 89 -1.52 -1.40 -19.80
CA ARG A 89 -2.18 -2.72 -19.68
C ARG A 89 -3.59 -2.62 -19.14
N CYS A 90 -3.79 -1.81 -18.11
CA CYS A 90 -5.08 -1.63 -17.46
C CYS A 90 -5.95 -0.55 -18.12
N ASP A 91 -5.46 0.13 -19.16
CA ASP A 91 -6.15 1.23 -19.81
C ASP A 91 -6.65 2.28 -18.79
N VAL A 92 -5.73 2.78 -17.98
CA VAL A 92 -5.95 3.84 -16.98
C VAL A 92 -4.87 4.92 -17.10
N ALA A 93 -5.15 6.11 -16.61
CA ALA A 93 -4.14 7.17 -16.57
C ALA A 93 -2.93 6.76 -15.71
N VAL A 94 -1.73 7.20 -16.08
CA VAL A 94 -0.48 6.91 -15.35
C VAL A 94 -0.58 7.37 -13.89
N SER A 95 -1.21 8.50 -13.62
CA SER A 95 -1.47 8.99 -12.26
C SER A 95 -2.40 8.07 -11.45
N THR A 96 -3.35 7.41 -12.11
CA THR A 96 -4.23 6.41 -11.49
C THR A 96 -3.45 5.15 -11.16
N ALA A 97 -2.66 4.62 -12.10
CA ALA A 97 -1.81 3.45 -11.89
C ALA A 97 -0.78 3.71 -10.76
N PHE A 98 -0.20 4.90 -10.70
CA PHE A 98 0.72 5.30 -9.62
C PHE A 98 0.03 5.25 -8.25
N ARG A 99 -1.16 5.86 -8.11
CA ARG A 99 -1.94 5.81 -6.87
C ARG A 99 -2.37 4.39 -6.51
N TRP A 100 -2.77 3.59 -7.48
CA TRP A 100 -3.13 2.18 -7.28
C TRP A 100 -1.94 1.39 -6.76
N ARG A 101 -0.75 1.57 -7.35
CA ARG A 101 0.46 0.88 -6.90
C ARG A 101 0.69 1.05 -5.39
N HIS A 102 0.63 2.28 -4.89
CA HIS A 102 0.78 2.53 -3.47
C HIS A 102 -0.35 1.92 -2.62
N ARG A 103 -1.58 1.92 -3.12
CA ARG A 103 -2.73 1.34 -2.41
C ARG A 103 -2.64 -0.19 -2.36
N PHE A 104 -2.30 -0.84 -3.46
CA PHE A 104 -2.14 -2.30 -3.52
C PHE A 104 -0.96 -2.77 -2.67
N LEU A 105 0.21 -2.14 -2.77
CA LEU A 105 1.37 -2.48 -1.95
C LEU A 105 1.10 -2.28 -0.46
N ARG A 106 0.34 -1.26 -0.09
CA ARG A 106 -0.08 -1.05 1.31
C ARG A 106 -1.03 -2.15 1.80
N ALA A 107 -1.84 -2.73 0.92
CA ALA A 107 -2.74 -3.83 1.29
C ALA A 107 -1.98 -5.13 1.59
N ILE A 108 -0.83 -5.35 0.92
CA ILE A 108 -0.01 -6.56 1.07
C ILE A 108 0.87 -6.49 2.33
N LYS A 109 1.21 -5.29 2.80
CA LYS A 109 2.18 -5.07 3.89
C LYS A 109 1.78 -5.65 5.27
N THR A 110 0.62 -6.23 5.42
CA THR A 110 0.08 -6.67 6.72
C THR A 110 0.38 -8.10 7.12
N ASP A 111 0.98 -8.90 6.25
CA ASP A 111 1.36 -10.27 6.62
C ASP A 111 2.86 -10.35 6.92
N THR A 112 3.21 -10.08 8.17
CA THR A 112 4.49 -10.53 8.74
C THR A 112 4.31 -11.98 9.19
N ALA A 113 4.30 -12.90 8.24
CA ALA A 113 4.39 -14.31 8.57
C ALA A 113 5.74 -14.58 9.27
N PRO A 114 5.76 -15.35 10.36
CA PRO A 114 7.03 -15.72 10.98
C PRO A 114 7.89 -16.48 9.97
N LEU A 115 9.16 -16.08 9.87
CA LEU A 115 10.12 -16.82 9.05
C LEU A 115 10.35 -18.21 9.61
N GLY A 116 10.45 -19.23 8.76
CA GLY A 116 10.63 -20.62 9.15
C GLY A 116 11.73 -21.34 8.37
N GLY A 117 12.37 -22.33 8.98
CA GLY A 117 13.40 -23.14 8.32
C GLY A 117 14.69 -22.36 8.02
N ILE A 118 15.18 -22.52 6.78
CA ILE A 118 16.40 -21.80 6.33
C ILE A 118 16.03 -20.39 5.95
N VAL A 119 16.64 -19.41 6.63
CA VAL A 119 16.45 -17.98 6.41
C VAL A 119 17.72 -17.40 5.82
N GLU A 120 17.57 -16.68 4.72
CA GLU A 120 18.63 -15.90 4.08
C GLU A 120 18.37 -14.43 4.35
N ALA A 121 19.41 -13.68 4.78
CA ALA A 121 19.30 -12.27 5.09
C ALA A 121 20.36 -11.48 4.33
N ASP A 122 19.99 -10.32 3.80
CA ASP A 122 20.90 -9.41 3.10
C ASP A 122 20.59 -7.96 3.48
N GLU A 123 21.55 -7.08 3.33
CA GLU A 123 21.46 -5.68 3.67
C GLU A 123 21.46 -4.81 2.40
N ALA A 124 20.44 -3.96 2.29
CA ALA A 124 20.35 -2.96 1.25
C ALA A 124 20.57 -1.55 1.80
N TYR A 125 21.47 -0.81 1.19
CA TYR A 125 21.80 0.57 1.60
C TYR A 125 21.21 1.56 0.61
N VAL A 126 20.24 2.36 1.05
CA VAL A 126 19.56 3.35 0.20
C VAL A 126 19.82 4.76 0.70
N LEU A 127 20.03 5.68 -0.25
CA LEU A 127 20.14 7.10 0.11
C LEU A 127 18.77 7.64 0.50
N GLU A 128 18.69 8.27 1.67
CA GLU A 128 17.45 8.89 2.12
C GLU A 128 17.01 9.98 1.15
N SER A 129 15.76 9.88 0.68
CA SER A 129 15.13 10.90 -0.15
C SER A 129 14.06 11.63 0.63
N ARG A 130 14.27 12.92 0.87
CA ARG A 130 13.28 13.81 1.50
C ARG A 130 12.52 14.64 0.47
N LYS A 131 12.37 14.13 -0.75
CA LYS A 131 11.63 14.81 -1.80
C LYS A 131 10.18 15.06 -1.37
N GLY A 132 9.79 16.33 -1.38
CA GLY A 132 8.45 16.78 -0.98
C GLY A 132 8.29 17.08 0.51
N SER A 133 9.28 16.77 1.35
CA SER A 133 9.29 17.21 2.75
C SER A 133 9.50 18.73 2.83
N ARG A 134 8.67 19.41 3.61
CA ARG A 134 8.82 20.85 3.94
C ARG A 134 9.53 21.10 5.27
N ALA A 135 9.82 20.04 6.04
CA ALA A 135 10.46 20.15 7.36
C ALA A 135 11.74 20.99 7.31
N TRP A 136 12.61 20.74 6.33
CA TRP A 136 13.83 21.53 6.13
C TRP A 136 13.59 23.02 5.87
N LYS A 137 12.55 23.36 5.07
CA LYS A 137 12.22 24.76 4.81
C LYS A 137 11.66 25.44 6.04
N ASN A 138 10.88 24.72 6.83
CA ASN A 138 10.28 25.24 8.05
C ASN A 138 11.35 25.46 9.14
N ALA A 139 12.31 24.53 9.29
CA ALA A 139 13.45 24.70 10.18
C ALA A 139 14.34 25.89 9.77
N ALA A 140 14.66 26.05 8.47
CA ALA A 140 15.43 27.18 7.95
C ALA A 140 14.68 28.52 8.09
N ALA A 141 13.34 28.50 8.17
CA ALA A 141 12.52 29.69 8.41
C ALA A 141 12.32 30.02 9.90
N GLY A 142 12.96 29.28 10.81
CA GLY A 142 12.92 29.54 12.24
C GLY A 142 11.58 29.27 12.91
N GLN A 143 10.75 28.37 12.36
CA GLN A 143 9.48 27.98 12.99
C GLN A 143 9.77 27.18 14.26
N PRO A 144 9.17 27.54 15.43
CA PRO A 144 9.56 26.99 16.74
C PRO A 144 9.27 25.49 16.91
N ASP A 145 8.38 24.91 16.11
CA ASP A 145 8.00 23.48 16.17
C ASP A 145 8.63 22.63 15.05
N ALA A 146 9.58 23.20 14.29
CA ALA A 146 10.21 22.50 13.20
C ALA A 146 11.45 21.75 13.71
N GLU A 147 11.35 20.43 13.85
CA GLU A 147 12.52 19.58 14.05
C GLU A 147 13.50 19.74 12.88
N GLU A 148 14.71 20.18 13.19
CA GLU A 148 15.76 20.25 12.18
C GLU A 148 16.13 18.82 11.76
N PRO A 149 16.00 18.48 10.48
CA PRO A 149 16.31 17.14 10.03
C PRO A 149 17.82 16.88 10.15
N GLU A 150 18.21 15.79 10.75
CA GLU A 150 19.63 15.39 10.97
C GLU A 150 20.47 15.42 9.69
N ARG A 151 19.85 15.34 8.52
CA ARG A 151 20.53 15.23 7.23
C ARG A 151 19.98 16.23 6.22
N LYS A 152 20.85 16.86 5.45
CA LYS A 152 20.46 17.77 4.37
C LYS A 152 19.70 17.02 3.28
N PRO A 153 18.55 17.56 2.79
CA PRO A 153 17.80 16.95 1.71
C PRO A 153 18.62 16.93 0.42
N ARG A 154 18.54 15.82 -0.32
CA ARG A 154 19.23 15.67 -1.59
C ARG A 154 18.35 16.00 -2.77
N LYS A 155 18.96 16.52 -3.84
CA LYS A 155 18.33 16.60 -5.15
C LYS A 155 18.13 15.18 -5.72
N ARG A 156 17.09 14.98 -6.51
CA ARG A 156 16.84 13.71 -7.21
C ARG A 156 18.05 13.32 -8.04
N GLY A 157 18.50 12.06 -7.91
CA GLY A 157 19.68 11.54 -8.63
C GLY A 157 21.03 11.99 -8.06
N GLY A 158 21.04 12.67 -6.91
CA GLY A 158 22.29 13.00 -6.23
C GLY A 158 23.03 11.74 -5.79
N LYS A 159 24.34 11.69 -6.08
CA LYS A 159 25.24 10.63 -5.59
C LYS A 159 25.60 10.88 -4.11
N ALA A 160 25.97 9.82 -3.38
CA ALA A 160 26.58 9.96 -2.08
C ALA A 160 27.84 10.84 -2.17
N THR A 161 28.09 11.65 -1.15
CA THR A 161 29.31 12.49 -1.11
C THR A 161 30.53 11.65 -0.76
N ARG A 162 30.34 10.56 -0.02
CA ARG A 162 31.40 9.62 0.33
C ARG A 162 31.23 8.34 -0.49
N ARG A 163 32.36 7.76 -0.91
CA ARG A 163 32.40 6.46 -1.57
C ARG A 163 32.25 5.34 -0.53
N GLY A 164 31.47 4.31 -0.86
CA GLY A 164 31.23 3.18 0.03
C GLY A 164 30.06 3.43 1.02
N LEU A 165 30.03 2.65 2.08
CA LEU A 165 29.01 2.76 3.14
C LEU A 165 29.29 3.99 4.01
N SER A 166 28.27 4.79 4.23
CA SER A 166 28.37 6.00 5.03
C SER A 166 27.07 6.30 5.76
N SER A 167 27.11 7.18 6.75
CA SER A 167 25.91 7.68 7.45
C SER A 167 24.90 8.39 6.57
N GLU A 168 25.19 8.61 5.29
CA GLU A 168 24.25 9.17 4.31
C GLU A 168 23.24 8.14 3.83
N GLN A 169 23.46 6.86 4.10
CA GLN A 169 22.63 5.76 3.65
C GLN A 169 21.81 5.21 4.83
N VAL A 170 20.59 4.80 4.52
CA VAL A 170 19.71 4.10 5.46
C VAL A 170 19.88 2.61 5.22
N PRO A 171 20.36 1.85 6.20
CA PRO A 171 20.50 0.41 6.07
C PRO A 171 19.12 -0.25 6.22
N ILE A 172 18.79 -1.14 5.31
CA ILE A 172 17.57 -1.93 5.34
C ILE A 172 17.98 -3.40 5.34
N LEU A 173 17.66 -4.11 6.41
CA LEU A 173 17.80 -5.56 6.47
C LEU A 173 16.57 -6.19 5.80
N VAL A 174 16.80 -7.12 4.90
CA VAL A 174 15.77 -7.95 4.28
C VAL A 174 16.09 -9.41 4.58
N ALA A 175 15.17 -10.11 5.18
CA ALA A 175 15.28 -11.54 5.42
C ALA A 175 14.15 -12.28 4.69
N ALA A 176 14.48 -13.40 4.07
CA ALA A 176 13.52 -14.23 3.36
C ALA A 176 13.75 -15.71 3.71
N ASP A 177 12.69 -16.47 3.80
CA ASP A 177 12.76 -17.93 3.92
C ASP A 177 12.47 -18.61 2.58
N ARG A 178 12.73 -19.92 2.51
CA ARG A 178 12.47 -20.71 1.30
C ARG A 178 10.99 -20.97 1.01
N THR A 179 10.10 -20.60 1.92
CA THR A 179 8.64 -20.66 1.69
C THR A 179 8.11 -19.40 1.00
N GLY A 180 8.95 -18.36 0.87
CA GLY A 180 8.61 -17.08 0.26
C GLY A 180 8.15 -16.01 1.25
N ALA A 181 8.17 -16.30 2.56
CA ALA A 181 7.93 -15.29 3.58
C ALA A 181 9.11 -14.33 3.64
N THR A 182 8.83 -13.02 3.70
CA THR A 182 9.86 -11.97 3.73
C THR A 182 9.57 -10.97 4.84
N VAL A 183 10.63 -10.56 5.54
CA VAL A 183 10.58 -9.50 6.57
C VAL A 183 11.63 -8.47 6.23
N SER A 184 11.31 -7.19 6.40
CA SER A 184 12.28 -6.11 6.24
C SER A 184 12.21 -5.15 7.42
N ALA A 185 13.37 -4.69 7.88
CA ALA A 185 13.51 -3.71 8.95
C ALA A 185 14.53 -2.64 8.56
N ILE A 186 14.28 -1.41 8.98
CA ILE A 186 15.28 -0.34 8.91
C ILE A 186 16.17 -0.50 10.16
N LEU A 187 17.46 -0.63 9.96
CA LEU A 187 18.42 -0.69 11.06
C LEU A 187 18.72 0.74 11.55
N PRO A 188 18.96 0.92 12.85
CA PRO A 188 19.28 2.20 13.46
C PRO A 188 20.60 2.80 12.96
#